data_ac2e09bb5002d58c3c47494d1c7d37b5
#
_entry.id   ac2e09bb5002d58c3c47494d1c7d37b5
#
_cell.length_a   1.000
_cell.length_b   1.000
_cell.length_c   1.000
_cell.angle_alpha   90.00
_cell.angle_beta   90.00
_cell.angle_gamma   90.00
#
_symmetry.space_group_name_H-M   'P 1'
#
loop_
_entity.id
_entity.type
_entity.pdbx_description
1 polymer ?
#
loop_
_entity_poly.entity_id
_entity_poly.type
_entity_poly.pdbx_seq_one_letter_code
_entity_poly.pdbx_strand_id
1 'polypeptide(L)'
;MLARHHLRARNQGPVRQTVTETIMVEKGAMVTCGEKLVQLLESHGVDTVFGIPGNHTVELYRGLAGSGLRHVSPRHEQGAGFMADGYARATGRPGVCFLISGPGLTNALTPMMQALADSVPMLVISAVAARHQLGMGEGHLHELPDQRALASQCSRFSHTLMRADELPKVLARAFAVFDSERPGPVHIEIPLDVITSDASHLEIELWPSVAPPGPAIAAADEAAAMLTAASRPVMVIGGGAVSAADEVLQIAERLDMPVVNTVNAKGTLPPGHALAVGSSPSIGAVRQILLDADLVLALGTEFGETDFDMLFAGDLVLSCPLIRVDIDARQLCRNQRPTLAIHADSGEFLRRLLPLLGPAATNDGPARVRAVRAALPDEAHYHSQFQDFFELLQAALPGLVLVGDSTLPTYYAVWQYEASAPRRYFHSATGGGTLGYAIPAALGAKLALPDSPVVALIGDGSAQFTFAELAAGAAAGVAIAVIIWNNAGYSEIEQGMLAAGITPVGVDIAAPDFVEAAIALGCAAARATTPESLRRALLDSQSRHVPTVIEVMQTDFISLPAGGWYRD
;
A
#
# COMPACT_ATOMS: atom_id res chain seq x y z
N MET A 1 22.41 -55.99 12.95
CA MET A 1 22.72 -56.23 11.53
C MET A 1 22.32 -54.95 10.77
N LEU A 2 23.32 -54.19 10.39
CA LEU A 2 23.21 -52.90 9.74
C LEU A 2 23.24 -53.10 8.22
N ALA A 3 22.25 -52.56 7.50
CA ALA A 3 22.29 -52.44 6.05
C ALA A 3 22.46 -50.94 5.69
N ARG A 4 23.64 -50.61 5.23
CA ARG A 4 23.98 -49.34 4.59
C ARG A 4 23.44 -49.30 3.17
N HIS A 5 22.59 -48.34 2.82
CA HIS A 5 22.30 -48.01 1.44
C HIS A 5 23.07 -46.76 1.01
N HIS A 6 23.99 -46.94 0.06
CA HIS A 6 24.70 -45.88 -0.63
C HIS A 6 23.75 -45.17 -1.60
N LEU A 7 23.58 -43.88 -1.42
CA LEU A 7 23.00 -42.99 -2.44
C LEU A 7 24.11 -42.56 -3.41
N ARG A 8 24.03 -43.06 -4.64
CA ARG A 8 24.86 -42.59 -5.77
C ARG A 8 24.25 -41.28 -6.29
N ALA A 9 25.07 -40.21 -6.29
CA ALA A 9 24.79 -38.99 -7.01
C ALA A 9 24.70 -39.28 -8.53
N ARG A 10 23.58 -38.97 -9.13
CA ARG A 10 23.46 -38.87 -10.60
C ARG A 10 23.56 -37.40 -10.99
N ASN A 11 24.68 -37.06 -11.58
CA ASN A 11 24.93 -35.86 -12.34
C ASN A 11 24.03 -35.89 -13.59
N GLN A 12 23.05 -35.02 -13.72
CA GLN A 12 22.35 -34.77 -14.98
C GLN A 12 22.49 -33.31 -15.33
N GLY A 13 23.19 -33.04 -16.42
CA GLY A 13 23.37 -31.76 -17.04
C GLY A 13 22.03 -31.17 -17.56
N PRO A 14 22.01 -29.89 -17.95
CA PRO A 14 20.78 -29.20 -18.28
C PRO A 14 20.25 -29.66 -19.64
N VAL A 15 19.10 -30.33 -19.63
CA VAL A 15 18.31 -30.55 -20.86
C VAL A 15 17.41 -29.31 -21.03
N ARG A 16 17.87 -28.36 -21.82
CA ARG A 16 17.01 -27.38 -22.46
C ARG A 16 16.26 -28.09 -23.59
N GLN A 17 15.04 -28.50 -23.34
CA GLN A 17 14.07 -28.74 -24.40
C GLN A 17 13.28 -27.46 -24.64
N THR A 18 13.59 -26.77 -25.72
CA THR A 18 12.70 -25.80 -26.37
C THR A 18 11.51 -26.59 -26.93
N VAL A 19 10.43 -26.63 -26.18
CA VAL A 19 9.14 -27.06 -26.71
C VAL A 19 8.45 -25.82 -27.27
N THR A 20 8.76 -25.51 -28.54
CA THR A 20 7.93 -24.60 -29.33
C THR A 20 6.92 -25.49 -30.06
N GLU A 21 5.94 -26.01 -29.32
CA GLU A 21 4.71 -26.51 -29.94
C GLU A 21 3.77 -25.34 -30.10
N THR A 22 3.62 -24.89 -31.33
CA THR A 22 2.50 -24.03 -31.76
C THR A 22 1.22 -24.81 -31.46
N ILE A 23 0.54 -24.46 -30.36
CA ILE A 23 -0.81 -24.97 -30.09
C ILE A 23 -1.70 -24.40 -31.20
N MET A 24 -1.99 -25.23 -32.18
CA MET A 24 -3.07 -24.97 -33.15
C MET A 24 -4.38 -24.99 -32.36
N VAL A 25 -4.94 -23.81 -32.09
CA VAL A 25 -6.28 -23.70 -31.55
C VAL A 25 -7.25 -24.25 -32.60
N GLU A 26 -7.75 -25.45 -32.37
CA GLU A 26 -8.85 -26.00 -33.16
C GLU A 26 -10.05 -25.07 -33.06
N LYS A 27 -10.55 -24.60 -34.21
CA LYS A 27 -11.81 -23.84 -34.30
C LYS A 27 -12.94 -24.71 -33.72
N GLY A 28 -13.41 -24.41 -32.51
CA GLY A 28 -14.51 -25.09 -31.86
C GLY A 28 -14.23 -25.58 -30.43
N ALA A 29 -13.04 -25.34 -29.85
CA ALA A 29 -12.80 -25.65 -28.45
C ALA A 29 -13.66 -24.75 -27.53
N MET A 30 -14.32 -25.36 -26.54
CA MET A 30 -15.06 -24.65 -25.49
C MET A 30 -14.10 -23.73 -24.73
N VAL A 31 -14.46 -22.44 -24.60
CA VAL A 31 -13.75 -21.47 -23.76
C VAL A 31 -14.50 -21.34 -22.44
N THR A 32 -13.81 -21.59 -21.33
CA THR A 32 -14.45 -21.57 -20.01
C THR A 32 -14.64 -20.14 -19.48
N CYS A 33 -15.50 -19.97 -18.47
CA CYS A 33 -15.68 -18.71 -17.76
C CYS A 33 -14.34 -18.23 -17.14
N GLY A 34 -13.52 -19.15 -16.62
CA GLY A 34 -12.19 -18.81 -16.08
C GLY A 34 -11.23 -18.26 -17.14
N GLU A 35 -11.23 -18.82 -18.36
CA GLU A 35 -10.44 -18.30 -19.48
C GLU A 35 -10.94 -16.91 -19.94
N LYS A 36 -12.26 -16.71 -19.99
CA LYS A 36 -12.86 -15.41 -20.34
C LYS A 36 -12.55 -14.34 -19.28
N LEU A 37 -12.52 -14.71 -17.99
CA LEU A 37 -12.13 -13.80 -16.93
C LEU A 37 -10.71 -13.25 -17.17
N VAL A 38 -9.74 -14.12 -17.48
CA VAL A 38 -8.37 -13.71 -17.75
C VAL A 38 -8.29 -12.76 -18.94
N GLN A 39 -8.98 -13.07 -20.06
CA GLN A 39 -9.04 -12.20 -21.24
C GLN A 39 -9.65 -10.81 -20.92
N LEU A 40 -10.69 -10.76 -20.08
CA LEU A 40 -11.30 -9.50 -19.65
C LEU A 40 -10.35 -8.71 -18.73
N LEU A 41 -9.61 -9.37 -17.83
CA LEU A 41 -8.62 -8.70 -16.98
C LEU A 41 -7.50 -8.07 -17.82
N GLU A 42 -6.98 -8.78 -18.83
CA GLU A 42 -6.01 -8.22 -19.79
C GLU A 42 -6.57 -6.98 -20.50
N SER A 43 -7.82 -7.05 -20.92
CA SER A 43 -8.50 -5.93 -21.60
C SER A 43 -8.72 -4.72 -20.67
N HIS A 44 -8.84 -4.94 -19.34
CA HIS A 44 -8.84 -3.89 -18.33
C HIS A 44 -7.44 -3.36 -17.97
N GLY A 45 -6.39 -3.82 -18.65
CA GLY A 45 -5.01 -3.36 -18.43
C GLY A 45 -4.34 -4.01 -17.21
N VAL A 46 -4.88 -5.10 -16.67
CA VAL A 46 -4.17 -5.93 -15.69
C VAL A 46 -2.98 -6.58 -16.38
N ASP A 47 -1.82 -6.57 -15.75
CA ASP A 47 -0.58 -7.18 -16.26
C ASP A 47 0.04 -8.20 -15.31
N THR A 48 -0.40 -8.18 -14.03
CA THR A 48 0.16 -9.05 -12.99
C THR A 48 -0.95 -9.56 -12.07
N VAL A 49 -0.90 -10.85 -11.72
CA VAL A 49 -1.76 -11.49 -10.74
C VAL A 49 -0.94 -12.21 -9.68
N PHE A 50 -1.40 -12.15 -8.44
CA PHE A 50 -0.77 -12.78 -7.28
C PHE A 50 -1.67 -13.90 -6.76
N GLY A 51 -1.13 -15.09 -6.57
CA GLY A 51 -1.95 -16.18 -6.04
C GLY A 51 -1.25 -17.53 -6.00
N ILE A 52 -1.83 -18.46 -5.27
CA ILE A 52 -1.35 -19.84 -5.14
C ILE A 52 -2.33 -20.75 -5.87
N PRO A 53 -1.87 -21.59 -6.82
CA PRO A 53 -2.74 -22.54 -7.50
C PRO A 53 -3.24 -23.62 -6.54
N GLY A 54 -4.49 -24.00 -6.69
CA GLY A 54 -5.11 -25.09 -5.93
C GLY A 54 -6.27 -25.70 -6.69
N ASN A 55 -6.82 -26.81 -6.20
CA ASN A 55 -7.86 -27.58 -6.91
C ASN A 55 -9.06 -26.72 -7.36
N HIS A 56 -9.45 -25.73 -6.57
CA HIS A 56 -10.60 -24.88 -6.88
C HIS A 56 -10.27 -23.69 -7.80
N THR A 57 -8.99 -23.46 -8.12
CA THR A 57 -8.56 -22.35 -9.00
C THR A 57 -7.96 -22.83 -10.32
N VAL A 58 -7.95 -24.14 -10.62
CA VAL A 58 -7.31 -24.73 -11.82
C VAL A 58 -7.79 -24.03 -13.10
N GLU A 59 -9.09 -23.69 -13.18
CA GLU A 59 -9.65 -23.04 -14.38
C GLU A 59 -9.22 -21.56 -14.52
N LEU A 60 -8.95 -20.86 -13.43
CA LEU A 60 -8.31 -19.54 -13.49
C LEU A 60 -6.90 -19.66 -14.10
N TYR A 61 -6.16 -20.69 -13.69
CA TYR A 61 -4.80 -20.95 -14.17
C TYR A 61 -4.78 -21.48 -15.61
N ARG A 62 -5.87 -22.13 -16.08
CA ARG A 62 -6.03 -22.47 -17.50
C ARG A 62 -5.99 -21.21 -18.36
N GLY A 63 -6.71 -20.14 -17.97
CA GLY A 63 -6.71 -18.87 -18.67
C GLY A 63 -5.33 -18.19 -18.66
N LEU A 64 -4.57 -18.29 -17.55
CA LEU A 64 -3.23 -17.72 -17.45
C LEU A 64 -2.21 -18.37 -18.39
N ALA A 65 -2.33 -19.67 -18.66
CA ALA A 65 -1.35 -20.45 -19.44
C ALA A 65 -1.20 -20.01 -20.91
N GLY A 66 -1.89 -19.04 -21.40
CA GLY A 66 -1.76 -18.51 -22.77
C GLY A 66 -1.89 -17.00 -22.82
N SER A 67 -1.99 -16.36 -21.66
CA SER A 67 -2.17 -14.93 -21.53
C SER A 67 -0.84 -14.17 -21.45
N GLY A 68 -0.91 -12.85 -21.58
CA GLY A 68 0.18 -11.93 -21.31
C GLY A 68 0.37 -11.59 -19.84
N LEU A 69 -0.49 -12.08 -18.95
CA LEU A 69 -0.44 -11.79 -17.52
C LEU A 69 0.75 -12.46 -16.85
N ARG A 70 1.50 -11.67 -16.09
CA ARG A 70 2.52 -12.23 -15.19
C ARG A 70 1.84 -12.85 -13.97
N HIS A 71 2.16 -14.09 -13.67
CA HIS A 71 1.76 -14.73 -12.43
C HIS A 71 2.90 -14.74 -11.42
N VAL A 72 2.64 -14.36 -10.19
CA VAL A 72 3.58 -14.42 -9.06
C VAL A 72 2.98 -15.28 -7.96
N SER A 73 3.69 -16.36 -7.59
CA SER A 73 3.27 -17.29 -6.55
C SER A 73 3.90 -16.90 -5.20
N PRO A 74 3.13 -16.32 -4.26
CA PRO A 74 3.58 -16.12 -2.90
C PRO A 74 3.74 -17.45 -2.16
N ARG A 75 4.17 -17.40 -0.91
CA ARG A 75 4.24 -18.57 -0.02
C ARG A 75 3.04 -18.67 0.91
N HIS A 76 2.28 -17.57 1.01
CA HIS A 76 1.05 -17.46 1.79
C HIS A 76 0.11 -16.45 1.11
N GLU A 77 -1.21 -16.61 1.22
CA GLU A 77 -2.15 -15.70 0.56
C GLU A 77 -2.17 -14.30 1.19
N GLN A 78 -1.77 -14.17 2.45
CA GLN A 78 -1.47 -12.86 3.05
C GLN A 78 -0.38 -12.14 2.24
N GLY A 79 0.66 -12.86 1.83
CA GLY A 79 1.70 -12.34 0.94
C GLY A 79 1.14 -11.92 -0.42
N ALA A 80 0.20 -12.69 -1.00
CA ALA A 80 -0.48 -12.30 -2.24
C ALA A 80 -1.17 -10.94 -2.11
N GLY A 81 -1.95 -10.76 -1.04
CA GLY A 81 -2.68 -9.53 -0.79
C GLY A 81 -1.77 -8.34 -0.55
N PHE A 82 -0.69 -8.49 0.23
CA PHE A 82 0.28 -7.41 0.43
C PHE A 82 1.11 -7.10 -0.83
N MET A 83 1.43 -8.09 -1.67
CA MET A 83 2.04 -7.83 -2.99
C MET A 83 1.09 -7.02 -3.87
N ALA A 84 -0.21 -7.37 -3.89
CA ALA A 84 -1.23 -6.63 -4.61
C ALA A 84 -1.40 -5.19 -4.09
N ASP A 85 -1.35 -4.99 -2.77
CA ASP A 85 -1.38 -3.66 -2.13
C ASP A 85 -0.17 -2.83 -2.56
N GLY A 86 1.05 -3.35 -2.42
CA GLY A 86 2.27 -2.65 -2.82
C GLY A 86 2.32 -2.31 -4.31
N TYR A 87 1.84 -3.22 -5.18
CA TYR A 87 1.67 -2.97 -6.60
C TYR A 87 0.71 -1.79 -6.85
N ALA A 88 -0.44 -1.81 -6.17
CA ALA A 88 -1.46 -0.79 -6.34
C ALA A 88 -1.00 0.59 -5.84
N ARG A 89 -0.34 0.66 -4.68
CA ARG A 89 0.22 1.92 -4.16
C ARG A 89 1.28 2.50 -5.08
N ALA A 90 2.14 1.67 -5.63
CA ALA A 90 3.21 2.11 -6.52
C ALA A 90 2.70 2.63 -7.88
N THR A 91 1.61 2.04 -8.41
CA THR A 91 1.07 2.37 -9.75
C THR A 91 -0.18 3.22 -9.74
N GLY A 92 -1.01 3.16 -8.70
CA GLY A 92 -2.37 3.69 -8.68
C GLY A 92 -3.38 2.79 -9.40
N ARG A 93 -2.97 1.64 -9.94
CA ARG A 93 -3.83 0.64 -10.59
C ARG A 93 -4.20 -0.48 -9.61
N PRO A 94 -5.33 -1.19 -9.77
CA PRO A 94 -5.69 -2.27 -8.85
C PRO A 94 -4.67 -3.41 -8.89
N GLY A 95 -4.26 -3.90 -7.71
CA GLY A 95 -3.56 -5.17 -7.58
C GLY A 95 -4.57 -6.32 -7.61
N VAL A 96 -4.22 -7.44 -8.27
CA VAL A 96 -5.17 -8.54 -8.51
C VAL A 96 -4.69 -9.83 -7.83
N CYS A 97 -5.58 -10.45 -7.04
CA CYS A 97 -5.33 -11.73 -6.38
C CYS A 97 -6.23 -12.84 -6.92
N PHE A 98 -5.63 -14.03 -7.15
CA PHE A 98 -6.36 -15.28 -7.41
C PHE A 98 -6.23 -16.19 -6.20
N LEU A 99 -7.35 -16.46 -5.52
CA LEU A 99 -7.37 -17.17 -4.25
C LEU A 99 -8.21 -18.45 -4.32
N ILE A 100 -7.74 -19.49 -3.64
CA ILE A 100 -8.58 -20.67 -3.41
C ILE A 100 -9.72 -20.33 -2.42
N SER A 101 -10.80 -21.07 -2.47
CA SER A 101 -11.91 -20.98 -1.51
C SER A 101 -11.45 -21.28 -0.07
N GLY A 102 -12.21 -20.82 0.91
CA GLY A 102 -11.95 -21.07 2.33
C GLY A 102 -10.62 -20.51 2.79
N PRO A 103 -9.61 -21.35 3.06
CA PRO A 103 -8.33 -20.90 3.64
C PRO A 103 -7.61 -19.85 2.79
N GLY A 104 -7.66 -19.90 1.47
CA GLY A 104 -7.02 -18.89 0.64
C GLY A 104 -7.61 -17.51 0.85
N LEU A 105 -8.94 -17.39 0.87
CA LEU A 105 -9.60 -16.12 1.15
C LEU A 105 -9.36 -15.67 2.60
N THR A 106 -9.53 -16.57 3.58
CA THR A 106 -9.38 -16.20 5.00
C THR A 106 -7.97 -15.70 5.32
N ASN A 107 -6.93 -16.29 4.70
CA ASN A 107 -5.55 -15.83 4.83
C ASN A 107 -5.34 -14.43 4.23
N ALA A 108 -6.13 -14.03 3.23
CA ALA A 108 -6.02 -12.73 2.57
C ALA A 108 -6.88 -11.62 3.23
N LEU A 109 -7.66 -11.91 4.26
CA LEU A 109 -8.51 -10.90 4.90
C LEU A 109 -7.71 -9.78 5.57
N THR A 110 -6.56 -10.09 6.18
CA THR A 110 -5.68 -9.08 6.78
C THR A 110 -5.20 -8.05 5.75
N PRO A 111 -4.60 -8.42 4.60
CA PRO A 111 -4.25 -7.44 3.58
C PRO A 111 -5.46 -6.74 2.93
N MET A 112 -6.60 -7.41 2.80
CA MET A 112 -7.84 -6.76 2.35
C MET A 112 -8.29 -5.68 3.35
N MET A 113 -8.24 -5.96 4.65
CA MET A 113 -8.56 -4.98 5.69
C MET A 113 -7.60 -3.78 5.65
N GLN A 114 -6.28 -4.02 5.49
CA GLN A 114 -5.28 -2.96 5.33
C GLN A 114 -5.58 -2.10 4.10
N ALA A 115 -5.83 -2.72 2.94
CA ALA A 115 -6.17 -2.02 1.71
C ALA A 115 -7.49 -1.23 1.82
N LEU A 116 -8.49 -1.75 2.54
CA LEU A 116 -9.76 -1.06 2.78
C LEU A 116 -9.56 0.18 3.65
N ALA A 117 -8.76 0.08 4.71
CA ALA A 117 -8.46 1.19 5.62
C ALA A 117 -7.74 2.32 4.88
N ASP A 118 -6.73 1.99 4.07
CA ASP A 118 -5.91 2.96 3.34
C ASP A 118 -6.44 3.33 1.95
N SER A 119 -7.61 2.85 1.57
CA SER A 119 -8.25 3.17 0.28
C SER A 119 -7.41 2.72 -0.92
N VAL A 120 -6.85 1.52 -0.86
CA VAL A 120 -6.01 0.93 -1.91
C VAL A 120 -6.85 0.07 -2.84
N PRO A 121 -6.84 0.29 -4.16
CA PRO A 121 -7.61 -0.53 -5.11
C PRO A 121 -7.05 -1.95 -5.18
N MET A 122 -7.89 -2.95 -4.93
CA MET A 122 -7.52 -4.37 -4.95
C MET A 122 -8.67 -5.20 -5.49
N LEU A 123 -8.40 -6.04 -6.49
CA LEU A 123 -9.38 -6.99 -7.02
C LEU A 123 -9.04 -8.40 -6.53
N VAL A 124 -9.92 -8.96 -5.73
CA VAL A 124 -9.77 -10.30 -5.18
C VAL A 124 -10.74 -11.25 -5.87
N ILE A 125 -10.21 -12.18 -6.65
CA ILE A 125 -10.98 -13.23 -7.31
C ILE A 125 -10.75 -14.52 -6.52
N SER A 126 -11.82 -15.11 -5.98
CA SER A 126 -11.74 -16.39 -5.31
C SER A 126 -12.66 -17.44 -5.96
N ALA A 127 -12.29 -18.71 -5.81
CA ALA A 127 -13.25 -19.77 -6.05
C ALA A 127 -14.19 -19.93 -4.84
N VAL A 128 -15.33 -20.59 -5.05
CA VAL A 128 -16.23 -21.04 -3.98
C VAL A 128 -16.89 -22.36 -4.41
N ALA A 129 -17.44 -23.13 -3.46
CA ALA A 129 -18.16 -24.38 -3.74
C ALA A 129 -19.21 -24.19 -4.85
N ALA A 130 -19.54 -25.27 -5.57
CA ALA A 130 -20.54 -25.21 -6.65
C ALA A 130 -21.89 -24.67 -6.13
N ARG A 131 -22.66 -24.01 -6.99
CA ARG A 131 -23.92 -23.32 -6.62
C ARG A 131 -24.89 -24.16 -5.79
N HIS A 132 -24.99 -25.46 -6.10
CA HIS A 132 -25.88 -26.38 -5.38
C HIS A 132 -25.32 -26.82 -4.00
N GLN A 133 -24.08 -26.50 -3.70
CA GLN A 133 -23.37 -26.82 -2.45
C GLN A 133 -23.25 -25.62 -1.51
N LEU A 134 -23.54 -24.39 -2.00
CA LEU A 134 -23.38 -23.18 -1.22
C LEU A 134 -24.25 -23.21 0.04
N GLY A 135 -23.61 -23.06 1.21
CA GLY A 135 -24.29 -23.00 2.51
C GLY A 135 -24.91 -24.31 3.00
N MET A 136 -24.63 -25.44 2.37
CA MET A 136 -25.24 -26.74 2.74
C MET A 136 -24.67 -27.31 4.03
N GLY A 137 -23.42 -27.00 4.39
CA GLY A 137 -22.77 -27.51 5.62
C GLY A 137 -22.50 -29.01 5.57
N GLU A 138 -22.26 -29.57 4.40
CA GLU A 138 -22.06 -31.00 4.17
C GLU A 138 -20.59 -31.44 4.25
N GLY A 139 -19.67 -30.50 4.59
CA GLY A 139 -18.25 -30.79 4.73
C GLY A 139 -17.51 -30.82 3.39
N HIS A 140 -17.96 -30.04 2.41
CA HIS A 140 -17.23 -29.89 1.15
C HIS A 140 -15.85 -29.29 1.39
N LEU A 141 -14.87 -29.64 0.54
CA LEU A 141 -13.52 -29.11 0.66
C LEU A 141 -13.53 -27.58 0.71
N HIS A 142 -12.87 -26.98 1.73
CA HIS A 142 -12.74 -25.53 1.93
C HIS A 142 -14.10 -24.81 2.12
N GLU A 143 -15.12 -25.54 2.57
CA GLU A 143 -16.44 -24.95 2.79
C GLU A 143 -16.42 -23.93 3.93
N LEU A 144 -17.03 -22.78 3.70
CA LEU A 144 -17.38 -21.78 4.70
C LEU A 144 -18.90 -21.59 4.69
N PRO A 145 -19.52 -21.27 5.83
CA PRO A 145 -20.96 -21.01 5.87
C PRO A 145 -21.43 -19.92 4.91
N ASP A 146 -20.68 -18.82 4.82
CA ASP A 146 -20.90 -17.73 3.86
C ASP A 146 -19.59 -16.99 3.61
N GLN A 147 -18.87 -17.41 2.56
CA GLN A 147 -17.59 -16.82 2.19
C GLN A 147 -17.74 -15.36 1.71
N ARG A 148 -18.81 -15.07 0.99
CA ARG A 148 -19.11 -13.71 0.49
C ARG A 148 -19.36 -12.74 1.64
N ALA A 149 -20.15 -13.12 2.63
CA ALA A 149 -20.43 -12.28 3.79
C ALA A 149 -19.14 -11.97 4.57
N LEU A 150 -18.24 -12.96 4.71
CA LEU A 150 -16.95 -12.77 5.35
C LEU A 150 -16.09 -11.75 4.60
N ALA A 151 -15.94 -11.91 3.29
CA ALA A 151 -15.17 -10.97 2.45
C ALA A 151 -15.78 -9.56 2.42
N SER A 152 -17.11 -9.44 2.55
CA SER A 152 -17.80 -8.14 2.53
C SER A 152 -17.40 -7.21 3.68
N GLN A 153 -16.87 -7.74 4.78
CA GLN A 153 -16.39 -6.95 5.91
C GLN A 153 -15.05 -6.23 5.59
N CYS A 154 -14.31 -6.72 4.61
CA CYS A 154 -13.01 -6.19 4.21
C CYS A 154 -13.01 -5.72 2.74
N SER A 155 -14.18 -5.39 2.16
CA SER A 155 -14.28 -4.96 0.77
C SER A 155 -15.36 -3.90 0.55
N ARG A 156 -15.26 -3.13 -0.55
CA ARG A 156 -16.28 -2.17 -0.99
C ARG A 156 -17.57 -2.87 -1.40
N PHE A 157 -17.42 -3.99 -2.11
CA PHE A 157 -18.47 -4.98 -2.27
C PHE A 157 -17.87 -6.38 -2.45
N SER A 158 -18.70 -7.39 -2.18
CA SER A 158 -18.41 -8.79 -2.46
C SER A 158 -19.56 -9.37 -3.29
N HIS A 159 -19.23 -10.11 -4.36
CA HIS A 159 -20.22 -10.62 -5.31
C HIS A 159 -19.99 -12.11 -5.62
N THR A 160 -21.05 -12.91 -5.61
CA THR A 160 -21.02 -14.28 -6.10
C THR A 160 -21.45 -14.29 -7.57
N LEU A 161 -20.56 -14.70 -8.47
CA LEU A 161 -20.84 -14.78 -9.91
C LEU A 161 -21.73 -16.00 -10.20
N MET A 162 -23.03 -15.82 -10.36
CA MET A 162 -23.97 -16.92 -10.53
C MET A 162 -24.03 -17.48 -11.95
N ARG A 163 -23.55 -16.72 -12.95
CA ARG A 163 -23.55 -17.07 -14.38
C ARG A 163 -22.35 -16.40 -15.07
N ALA A 164 -21.75 -17.08 -16.05
CA ALA A 164 -20.67 -16.52 -16.86
C ALA A 164 -21.05 -15.20 -17.55
N ASP A 165 -22.30 -15.06 -18.01
CA ASP A 165 -22.82 -13.86 -18.69
C ASP A 165 -22.76 -12.58 -17.83
N GLU A 166 -22.66 -12.71 -16.50
CA GLU A 166 -22.56 -11.58 -15.58
C GLU A 166 -21.15 -10.99 -15.52
N LEU A 167 -20.14 -11.75 -15.95
CA LEU A 167 -18.74 -11.45 -15.77
C LEU A 167 -18.32 -10.06 -16.28
N PRO A 168 -18.62 -9.64 -17.53
CA PRO A 168 -18.25 -8.32 -18.02
C PRO A 168 -18.87 -7.20 -17.18
N LYS A 169 -20.12 -7.35 -16.77
CA LYS A 169 -20.85 -6.36 -15.96
C LYS A 169 -20.31 -6.25 -14.54
N VAL A 170 -19.96 -7.38 -13.92
CA VAL A 170 -19.43 -7.41 -12.55
C VAL A 170 -18.02 -6.81 -12.51
N LEU A 171 -17.19 -7.10 -13.52
CA LEU A 171 -15.89 -6.47 -13.66
C LEU A 171 -16.02 -4.96 -13.91
N ALA A 172 -16.92 -4.53 -14.79
CA ALA A 172 -17.14 -3.10 -15.01
C ALA A 172 -17.51 -2.37 -13.70
N ARG A 173 -18.34 -2.98 -12.84
CA ARG A 173 -18.64 -2.45 -11.50
C ARG A 173 -17.42 -2.40 -10.59
N ALA A 174 -16.55 -3.41 -10.63
CA ALA A 174 -15.33 -3.44 -9.86
C ALA A 174 -14.38 -2.29 -10.25
N PHE A 175 -14.17 -2.10 -11.56
CA PHE A 175 -13.32 -1.02 -12.06
C PHE A 175 -13.95 0.37 -11.84
N ALA A 176 -15.28 0.51 -11.89
CA ALA A 176 -15.95 1.75 -11.53
C ALA A 176 -15.67 2.19 -10.08
N VAL A 177 -15.56 1.25 -9.14
CA VAL A 177 -15.13 1.56 -7.76
C VAL A 177 -13.69 2.13 -7.74
N PHE A 178 -12.79 1.55 -8.54
CA PHE A 178 -11.40 2.00 -8.56
C PHE A 178 -11.22 3.36 -9.24
N ASP A 179 -12.02 3.65 -10.26
CA ASP A 179 -11.88 4.83 -11.12
C ASP A 179 -12.68 6.05 -10.60
N SER A 180 -13.81 5.83 -9.93
CA SER A 180 -14.79 6.91 -9.67
C SER A 180 -15.38 6.96 -8.26
N GLU A 181 -14.99 6.05 -7.37
CA GLU A 181 -15.40 6.05 -5.97
C GLU A 181 -14.16 6.07 -5.04
N ARG A 182 -14.37 6.08 -3.73
CA ARG A 182 -13.28 5.83 -2.78
C ARG A 182 -12.79 4.39 -3.01
N PRO A 183 -11.55 4.17 -3.46
CA PRO A 183 -11.07 2.84 -3.79
C PRO A 183 -10.94 1.96 -2.53
N GLY A 184 -10.80 0.68 -2.76
CA GLY A 184 -10.62 -0.36 -1.74
C GLY A 184 -10.79 -1.72 -2.37
N PRO A 185 -10.67 -2.82 -1.62
CA PRO A 185 -10.83 -4.16 -2.15
C PRO A 185 -12.24 -4.38 -2.71
N VAL A 186 -12.29 -5.07 -3.85
CA VAL A 186 -13.52 -5.65 -4.41
C VAL A 186 -13.30 -7.15 -4.47
N HIS A 187 -14.25 -7.92 -3.96
CA HIS A 187 -14.21 -9.36 -3.97
C HIS A 187 -15.26 -9.95 -4.93
N ILE A 188 -14.82 -10.88 -5.78
CA ILE A 188 -15.69 -11.67 -6.65
C ILE A 188 -15.39 -13.13 -6.40
N GLU A 189 -16.36 -13.88 -5.89
CA GLU A 189 -16.24 -15.33 -5.79
C GLU A 189 -16.97 -16.01 -6.96
N ILE A 190 -16.35 -17.07 -7.49
CA ILE A 190 -16.87 -17.79 -8.65
C ILE A 190 -17.10 -19.25 -8.26
N PRO A 191 -18.37 -19.73 -8.28
CA PRO A 191 -18.68 -21.13 -8.02
C PRO A 191 -18.01 -22.07 -9.03
N LEU A 192 -17.57 -23.25 -8.55
CA LEU A 192 -16.83 -24.22 -9.36
C LEU A 192 -17.56 -24.66 -10.63
N ASP A 193 -18.88 -24.78 -10.57
CA ASP A 193 -19.70 -25.11 -11.73
C ASP A 193 -19.93 -23.94 -12.68
N VAL A 194 -19.68 -22.70 -12.24
CA VAL A 194 -19.73 -21.50 -13.10
C VAL A 194 -18.37 -21.29 -13.77
N ILE A 195 -17.26 -21.41 -13.02
CA ILE A 195 -15.93 -21.14 -13.56
C ILE A 195 -15.55 -22.09 -14.71
N THR A 196 -16.09 -23.33 -14.68
CA THR A 196 -15.92 -24.35 -15.72
C THR A 196 -16.95 -24.28 -16.84
N SER A 197 -18.01 -23.44 -16.71
CA SER A 197 -19.07 -23.36 -17.70
C SER A 197 -18.60 -22.78 -19.02
N ASP A 198 -19.29 -23.17 -20.12
CA ASP A 198 -19.02 -22.63 -21.45
C ASP A 198 -19.34 -21.13 -21.52
N ALA A 199 -18.35 -20.36 -21.85
CA ALA A 199 -18.39 -18.93 -22.05
C ALA A 199 -17.92 -18.51 -23.45
N SER A 200 -17.86 -19.46 -24.41
CA SER A 200 -17.40 -19.21 -25.80
C SER A 200 -18.22 -18.12 -26.51
N HIS A 201 -19.46 -17.95 -26.12
CA HIS A 201 -20.38 -16.95 -26.65
C HIS A 201 -20.13 -15.52 -26.14
N LEU A 202 -19.34 -15.37 -25.05
CA LEU A 202 -19.03 -14.04 -24.51
C LEU A 202 -17.99 -13.34 -25.38
N GLU A 203 -18.32 -12.16 -25.83
CA GLU A 203 -17.38 -11.26 -26.49
C GLU A 203 -16.53 -10.51 -25.43
N ILE A 204 -15.30 -10.17 -25.80
CA ILE A 204 -14.43 -9.35 -24.96
C ILE A 204 -14.71 -7.89 -25.30
N GLU A 205 -15.76 -7.37 -24.71
CA GLU A 205 -16.15 -5.97 -24.85
C GLU A 205 -16.13 -5.30 -23.47
N LEU A 206 -15.33 -4.24 -23.35
CA LEU A 206 -15.28 -3.43 -22.13
C LEU A 206 -16.45 -2.45 -22.09
N TRP A 207 -17.06 -2.35 -20.92
CA TRP A 207 -17.98 -1.25 -20.65
C TRP A 207 -17.19 0.06 -20.59
N PRO A 208 -17.80 1.21 -20.98
CA PRO A 208 -17.15 2.50 -20.83
C PRO A 208 -16.71 2.74 -19.38
N SER A 209 -15.50 3.25 -19.20
CA SER A 209 -15.00 3.66 -17.88
C SER A 209 -15.86 4.81 -17.33
N VAL A 210 -16.04 4.80 -16.02
CA VAL A 210 -16.77 5.87 -15.31
C VAL A 210 -15.77 6.94 -14.92
N ALA A 211 -15.97 8.17 -15.39
CA ALA A 211 -15.14 9.30 -15.01
C ALA A 211 -15.32 9.65 -13.52
N PRO A 212 -14.26 10.11 -12.82
CA PRO A 212 -14.39 10.59 -11.45
C PRO A 212 -15.34 11.79 -11.35
N PRO A 213 -16.03 11.99 -10.21
CA PRO A 213 -17.02 13.06 -10.06
C PRO A 213 -16.35 14.44 -9.98
N GLY A 214 -16.82 15.39 -10.79
CA GLY A 214 -16.44 16.79 -10.70
C GLY A 214 -17.30 17.56 -9.68
N PRO A 215 -16.84 18.73 -9.18
CA PRO A 215 -17.58 19.54 -8.22
C PRO A 215 -18.80 20.21 -8.88
N ALA A 216 -19.84 20.49 -8.07
CA ALA A 216 -20.89 21.40 -8.47
C ALA A 216 -20.30 22.81 -8.73
N ILE A 217 -20.75 23.48 -9.79
CA ILE A 217 -20.22 24.80 -10.22
C ILE A 217 -20.27 25.80 -9.06
N ALA A 218 -21.43 25.94 -8.40
CA ALA A 218 -21.63 26.88 -7.30
C ALA A 218 -20.67 26.60 -6.12
N ALA A 219 -20.38 25.33 -5.82
CA ALA A 219 -19.47 24.97 -4.74
C ALA A 219 -18.00 25.31 -5.08
N ALA A 220 -17.60 25.20 -6.34
CA ALA A 220 -16.28 25.62 -6.79
C ALA A 220 -16.14 27.17 -6.76
N ASP A 221 -17.19 27.90 -7.16
CA ASP A 221 -17.21 29.37 -7.12
C ASP A 221 -17.17 29.87 -5.65
N GLU A 222 -17.90 29.24 -4.73
CA GLU A 222 -17.87 29.55 -3.30
C GLU A 222 -16.48 29.27 -2.69
N ALA A 223 -15.89 28.12 -3.01
CA ALA A 223 -14.53 27.79 -2.57
C ALA A 223 -13.51 28.81 -3.06
N ALA A 224 -13.58 29.23 -4.33
CA ALA A 224 -12.71 30.26 -4.89
C ALA A 224 -12.85 31.60 -4.17
N ALA A 225 -14.09 32.02 -3.86
CA ALA A 225 -14.37 33.25 -3.09
C ALA A 225 -13.78 33.18 -1.68
N MET A 226 -13.99 32.05 -0.97
CA MET A 226 -13.44 31.84 0.38
C MET A 226 -11.89 31.88 0.37
N LEU A 227 -11.25 31.17 -0.58
CA LEU A 227 -9.80 31.11 -0.69
C LEU A 227 -9.18 32.47 -1.07
N THR A 228 -9.86 33.25 -1.91
CA THR A 228 -9.41 34.60 -2.29
C THR A 228 -9.51 35.59 -1.13
N ALA A 229 -10.46 35.40 -0.24
CA ALA A 229 -10.65 36.27 0.93
C ALA A 229 -9.72 35.91 2.11
N ALA A 230 -9.16 34.69 2.13
CA ALA A 230 -8.30 34.23 3.21
C ALA A 230 -6.92 34.93 3.17
N SER A 231 -6.40 35.26 4.35
CA SER A 231 -5.09 35.89 4.53
C SER A 231 -4.02 34.90 5.04
N ARG A 232 -4.45 33.81 5.67
CA ARG A 232 -3.57 32.77 6.25
C ARG A 232 -4.07 31.35 5.91
N PRO A 233 -4.39 31.07 4.63
CA PRO A 233 -4.90 29.74 4.28
C PRO A 233 -3.84 28.66 4.49
N VAL A 234 -4.30 27.41 4.72
CA VAL A 234 -3.47 26.19 4.76
C VAL A 234 -4.17 25.10 3.99
N MET A 235 -3.41 24.35 3.18
CA MET A 235 -3.89 23.15 2.52
C MET A 235 -3.50 21.91 3.30
N VAL A 236 -4.43 20.97 3.48
CA VAL A 236 -4.18 19.62 4.00
C VAL A 236 -4.48 18.62 2.89
N ILE A 237 -3.50 17.81 2.55
CA ILE A 237 -3.64 16.80 1.48
C ILE A 237 -3.53 15.39 2.03
N GLY A 238 -4.44 14.52 1.62
CA GLY A 238 -4.42 13.09 1.89
C GLY A 238 -4.19 12.24 0.64
N GLY A 239 -4.31 10.93 0.79
CA GLY A 239 -4.11 9.96 -0.29
C GLY A 239 -4.97 10.22 -1.54
N GLY A 240 -6.16 10.82 -1.38
CA GLY A 240 -7.05 11.17 -2.50
C GLY A 240 -6.57 12.35 -3.36
N ALA A 241 -5.50 13.06 -2.96
CA ALA A 241 -4.92 14.16 -3.75
C ALA A 241 -3.63 13.76 -4.49
N VAL A 242 -3.10 12.56 -4.27
CA VAL A 242 -1.78 12.12 -4.77
C VAL A 242 -1.72 12.12 -6.30
N SER A 243 -2.81 11.78 -6.97
CA SER A 243 -2.88 11.77 -8.45
C SER A 243 -2.99 13.17 -9.07
N ALA A 244 -3.19 14.21 -8.24
CA ALA A 244 -3.34 15.62 -8.64
C ALA A 244 -2.17 16.48 -8.13
N ALA A 245 -0.96 15.92 -8.06
CA ALA A 245 0.22 16.59 -7.50
C ALA A 245 0.54 17.92 -8.21
N ASP A 246 0.42 17.97 -9.54
CA ASP A 246 0.68 19.18 -10.33
C ASP A 246 -0.35 20.27 -10.03
N GLU A 247 -1.63 19.92 -9.91
CA GLU A 247 -2.70 20.86 -9.55
C GLU A 247 -2.56 21.34 -8.10
N VAL A 248 -2.19 20.45 -7.17
CA VAL A 248 -1.89 20.81 -5.76
C VAL A 248 -0.78 21.86 -5.73
N LEU A 249 0.33 21.62 -6.43
CA LEU A 249 1.46 22.55 -6.49
C LEU A 249 1.04 23.91 -7.08
N GLN A 250 0.33 23.91 -8.21
CA GLN A 250 -0.13 25.14 -8.87
C GLN A 250 -1.05 25.99 -7.97
N ILE A 251 -1.98 25.33 -7.23
CA ILE A 251 -2.87 26.02 -6.30
C ILE A 251 -2.10 26.54 -5.09
N ALA A 252 -1.19 25.75 -4.52
CA ALA A 252 -0.36 26.17 -3.39
C ALA A 252 0.48 27.42 -3.76
N GLU A 253 1.14 27.42 -4.91
CA GLU A 253 1.92 28.56 -5.40
C GLU A 253 1.04 29.78 -5.74
N ARG A 254 -0.14 29.55 -6.35
CA ARG A 254 -1.08 30.62 -6.70
C ARG A 254 -1.57 31.37 -5.47
N LEU A 255 -1.79 30.66 -4.36
CA LEU A 255 -2.33 31.21 -3.14
C LEU A 255 -1.25 31.49 -2.07
N ASP A 256 0.04 31.24 -2.37
CA ASP A 256 1.15 31.31 -1.41
C ASP A 256 0.82 30.56 -0.10
N MET A 257 0.27 29.34 -0.25
CA MET A 257 -0.41 28.58 0.78
C MET A 257 0.43 27.39 1.24
N PRO A 258 0.81 27.30 2.53
CA PRO A 258 1.47 26.12 3.09
C PRO A 258 0.66 24.85 2.88
N VAL A 259 1.37 23.73 2.60
CA VAL A 259 0.77 22.42 2.39
C VAL A 259 1.26 21.46 3.46
N VAL A 260 0.31 20.93 4.22
CA VAL A 260 0.49 19.85 5.19
C VAL A 260 0.01 18.55 4.54
N ASN A 261 0.83 17.52 4.54
CA ASN A 261 0.47 16.23 3.98
C ASN A 261 0.27 15.17 5.06
N THR A 262 -0.72 14.30 4.85
CA THR A 262 -0.81 13.03 5.58
C THR A 262 0.25 12.06 5.06
N VAL A 263 0.42 10.94 5.74
CA VAL A 263 1.43 9.93 5.38
C VAL A 263 1.25 9.43 3.95
N ASN A 264 0.02 9.12 3.56
CA ASN A 264 -0.29 8.60 2.22
C ASN A 264 -0.14 9.65 1.10
N ALA A 265 0.07 10.93 1.44
CA ALA A 265 0.28 12.02 0.49
C ALA A 265 1.75 12.49 0.40
N LYS A 266 2.69 11.79 1.06
CA LYS A 266 4.12 12.15 0.97
C LYS A 266 4.62 12.11 -0.47
N GLY A 267 5.44 13.10 -0.83
CA GLY A 267 5.99 13.27 -2.18
C GLY A 267 5.06 14.00 -3.16
N THR A 268 3.85 14.42 -2.74
CA THR A 268 2.95 15.22 -3.60
C THR A 268 3.56 16.59 -3.93
N LEU A 269 4.25 17.24 -2.99
CA LEU A 269 5.13 18.36 -3.29
C LEU A 269 6.58 17.88 -3.35
N PRO A 270 7.42 18.51 -4.20
CA PRO A 270 8.83 18.19 -4.25
C PRO A 270 9.52 18.40 -2.90
N PRO A 271 10.50 17.55 -2.53
CA PRO A 271 11.27 17.72 -1.31
C PRO A 271 11.90 19.11 -1.22
N GLY A 272 11.85 19.71 -0.04
CA GLY A 272 12.41 21.06 0.18
C GLY A 272 11.63 22.21 -0.45
N HIS A 273 10.46 21.97 -1.08
CA HIS A 273 9.66 23.05 -1.62
C HIS A 273 9.28 24.07 -0.54
N ALA A 274 9.31 25.37 -0.89
CA ALA A 274 9.13 26.46 0.10
C ALA A 274 7.76 26.45 0.81
N LEU A 275 6.74 25.86 0.19
CA LEU A 275 5.38 25.74 0.74
C LEU A 275 5.09 24.36 1.32
N ALA A 276 5.97 23.35 1.14
CA ALA A 276 5.79 22.04 1.75
C ALA A 276 6.20 22.08 3.23
N VAL A 277 5.30 21.75 4.13
CA VAL A 277 5.65 21.60 5.57
C VAL A 277 6.59 20.42 5.77
N GLY A 278 6.38 19.33 5.03
CA GLY A 278 7.30 18.18 4.97
C GLY A 278 7.20 17.21 6.15
N SER A 279 6.34 17.50 7.12
CA SER A 279 6.18 16.71 8.33
C SER A 279 4.73 16.38 8.61
N SER A 280 4.51 15.34 9.41
CA SER A 280 3.16 14.86 9.77
C SER A 280 2.40 15.86 10.65
N PRO A 281 1.08 15.99 10.46
CA PRO A 281 0.23 16.77 11.37
C PRO A 281 0.11 16.19 12.80
N SER A 282 0.74 15.06 13.09
CA SER A 282 0.88 14.55 14.47
C SER A 282 1.86 15.38 15.31
N ILE A 283 2.76 16.14 14.70
CA ILE A 283 3.74 16.98 15.39
C ILE A 283 3.10 18.31 15.80
N GLY A 284 3.32 18.76 17.04
CA GLY A 284 2.72 19.98 17.62
C GLY A 284 2.91 21.23 16.77
N ALA A 285 4.12 21.51 16.30
CA ALA A 285 4.42 22.64 15.43
C ALA A 285 3.64 22.59 14.09
N VAL A 286 3.41 21.38 13.53
CA VAL A 286 2.60 21.19 12.34
C VAL A 286 1.11 21.36 12.66
N ARG A 287 0.64 20.90 13.83
CA ARG A 287 -0.73 21.16 14.27
C ARG A 287 -0.98 22.64 14.44
N GLN A 288 0.00 23.38 14.97
CA GLN A 288 -0.13 24.82 15.24
C GLN A 288 -0.38 25.64 13.97
N ILE A 289 0.26 25.30 12.82
CA ILE A 289 0.00 26.04 11.56
C ILE A 289 -1.45 25.87 11.08
N LEU A 290 -2.09 24.73 11.40
CA LEU A 290 -3.52 24.48 11.12
C LEU A 290 -4.42 25.28 12.06
N LEU A 291 -4.06 25.37 13.36
CA LEU A 291 -4.81 26.12 14.37
C LEU A 291 -4.72 27.63 14.14
N ASP A 292 -3.61 28.12 13.60
CA ASP A 292 -3.38 29.53 13.26
C ASP A 292 -3.95 29.94 11.89
N ALA A 293 -4.50 29.01 11.14
CA ALA A 293 -5.10 29.29 9.85
C ALA A 293 -6.41 30.05 9.98
N ASP A 294 -6.71 30.92 9.02
CA ASP A 294 -8.03 31.56 8.87
C ASP A 294 -8.94 30.80 7.89
N LEU A 295 -8.37 29.84 7.14
CA LEU A 295 -9.07 28.89 6.27
C LEU A 295 -8.23 27.65 6.07
N VAL A 296 -8.85 26.47 6.16
CA VAL A 296 -8.25 25.20 5.79
C VAL A 296 -8.94 24.65 4.55
N LEU A 297 -8.14 24.29 3.52
CA LEU A 297 -8.58 23.50 2.36
C LEU A 297 -8.09 22.07 2.53
N ALA A 298 -9.00 21.11 2.70
CA ALA A 298 -8.68 19.70 2.89
C ALA A 298 -9.08 18.88 1.65
N LEU A 299 -8.13 18.14 1.08
CA LEU A 299 -8.26 17.38 -0.16
C LEU A 299 -8.01 15.89 0.09
N GLY A 300 -9.03 15.05 -0.08
CA GLY A 300 -8.91 13.59 -0.03
C GLY A 300 -8.26 13.06 1.25
N THR A 301 -8.61 13.64 2.40
CA THR A 301 -8.16 13.22 3.74
C THR A 301 -9.34 12.95 4.65
N GLU A 302 -9.28 11.85 5.40
CA GLU A 302 -10.33 11.52 6.36
C GLU A 302 -10.16 12.19 7.72
N PHE A 303 -9.07 12.90 7.98
CA PHE A 303 -8.68 13.40 9.30
C PHE A 303 -8.65 12.25 10.32
N GLY A 304 -7.99 11.15 9.96
CA GLY A 304 -7.91 9.94 10.78
C GLY A 304 -7.08 10.16 12.05
N GLU A 305 -7.38 9.37 13.06
CA GLU A 305 -6.69 9.39 14.35
C GLU A 305 -5.18 9.24 14.22
N THR A 306 -4.73 8.29 13.40
CA THR A 306 -3.31 7.95 13.26
C THR A 306 -2.48 9.01 12.54
N ASP A 307 -3.05 9.70 11.53
CA ASP A 307 -2.35 10.78 10.82
C ASP A 307 -2.15 12.02 11.71
N PHE A 308 -3.06 12.26 12.65
CA PHE A 308 -3.08 13.45 13.52
C PHE A 308 -2.70 13.13 14.96
N ASP A 309 -2.35 11.87 15.25
CA ASP A 309 -1.97 11.38 16.58
C ASP A 309 -2.95 11.79 17.69
N MET A 310 -4.25 11.71 17.39
CA MET A 310 -5.27 12.17 18.32
C MET A 310 -5.33 11.34 19.60
N LEU A 311 -4.85 10.10 19.55
CA LEU A 311 -4.79 9.21 20.72
C LEU A 311 -3.86 9.78 21.81
N PHE A 312 -2.71 10.33 21.42
CA PHE A 312 -1.69 10.83 22.36
C PHE A 312 -1.63 12.35 22.45
N ALA A 313 -1.83 13.05 21.32
CA ALA A 313 -1.76 14.50 21.23
C ALA A 313 -3.12 15.21 21.43
N GLY A 314 -4.20 14.46 21.66
CA GLY A 314 -5.57 14.95 21.83
C GLY A 314 -6.23 15.41 20.52
N ASP A 315 -7.51 15.74 20.59
CA ASP A 315 -8.31 16.12 19.43
C ASP A 315 -7.76 17.35 18.70
N LEU A 316 -7.77 17.31 17.36
CA LEU A 316 -7.59 18.50 16.53
C LEU A 316 -8.94 19.19 16.35
N VAL A 317 -9.09 20.40 16.90
CA VAL A 317 -10.31 21.21 16.76
C VAL A 317 -9.97 22.47 15.96
N LEU A 318 -10.38 22.50 14.69
CA LEU A 318 -10.22 23.69 13.84
C LEU A 318 -11.24 24.76 14.21
N SER A 319 -10.76 25.97 14.50
CA SER A 319 -11.62 27.12 14.82
C SER A 319 -11.96 27.98 13.60
N CYS A 320 -11.28 27.79 12.47
CA CYS A 320 -11.49 28.49 11.22
C CYS A 320 -12.45 27.73 10.28
N PRO A 321 -12.98 28.39 9.23
CA PRO A 321 -13.69 27.71 8.15
C PRO A 321 -12.86 26.60 7.53
N LEU A 322 -13.54 25.48 7.18
CA LEU A 322 -12.97 24.32 6.53
C LEU A 322 -13.69 24.03 5.22
N ILE A 323 -12.97 24.09 4.10
CA ILE A 323 -13.41 23.55 2.82
C ILE A 323 -12.93 22.10 2.77
N ARG A 324 -13.84 21.15 2.57
CA ARG A 324 -13.49 19.73 2.51
C ARG A 324 -13.93 19.12 1.20
N VAL A 325 -12.99 18.53 0.47
CA VAL A 325 -13.21 17.85 -0.82
C VAL A 325 -12.90 16.37 -0.64
N ASP A 326 -13.86 15.53 -0.95
CA ASP A 326 -13.68 14.08 -0.90
C ASP A 326 -14.58 13.39 -1.93
N ILE A 327 -14.06 12.31 -2.53
CA ILE A 327 -14.80 11.47 -3.48
C ILE A 327 -15.86 10.60 -2.80
N ASP A 328 -15.76 10.35 -1.48
CA ASP A 328 -16.77 9.66 -0.68
C ASP A 328 -17.56 10.66 0.16
N ALA A 329 -18.82 10.88 -0.19
CA ALA A 329 -19.71 11.79 0.53
C ALA A 329 -19.82 11.48 2.04
N ARG A 330 -19.64 10.21 2.46
CA ARG A 330 -19.68 9.80 3.86
C ARG A 330 -18.48 10.34 4.64
N GLN A 331 -17.33 10.52 3.99
CA GLN A 331 -16.14 11.11 4.61
C GLN A 331 -16.35 12.58 4.96
N LEU A 332 -17.10 13.33 4.15
CA LEU A 332 -17.41 14.74 4.40
C LEU A 332 -18.19 14.97 5.69
N CYS A 333 -18.80 13.92 6.25
CA CYS A 333 -19.58 13.95 7.49
C CYS A 333 -18.84 13.36 8.70
N ARG A 334 -17.54 13.07 8.59
CA ARG A 334 -16.74 12.41 9.65
C ARG A 334 -15.64 13.32 10.19
N ASN A 335 -15.25 13.08 11.44
CA ASN A 335 -14.11 13.66 12.15
C ASN A 335 -14.15 15.20 12.25
N GLN A 336 -13.93 15.94 11.16
CA GLN A 336 -13.96 17.40 11.14
C GLN A 336 -15.19 17.91 10.39
N ARG A 337 -15.93 18.85 11.02
CA ARG A 337 -17.12 19.46 10.43
C ARG A 337 -16.72 20.52 9.39
N PRO A 338 -17.03 20.35 8.09
CA PRO A 338 -16.75 21.38 7.10
C PRO A 338 -17.70 22.57 7.19
N THR A 339 -17.19 23.75 6.81
CA THR A 339 -18.00 24.91 6.46
C THR A 339 -18.57 24.74 5.05
N LEU A 340 -17.74 24.24 4.12
CA LEU A 340 -18.13 23.91 2.74
C LEU A 340 -17.71 22.47 2.44
N ALA A 341 -18.68 21.61 2.18
CA ALA A 341 -18.49 20.21 1.81
C ALA A 341 -18.64 20.03 0.29
N ILE A 342 -17.62 19.49 -0.36
CA ILE A 342 -17.58 19.31 -1.83
C ILE A 342 -17.38 17.82 -2.14
N HIS A 343 -18.42 17.20 -2.67
CA HIS A 343 -18.36 15.81 -3.13
C HIS A 343 -17.77 15.78 -4.55
N ALA A 344 -16.49 15.52 -4.66
CA ALA A 344 -15.75 15.49 -5.91
C ALA A 344 -14.41 14.75 -5.76
N ASP A 345 -13.85 14.30 -6.86
CA ASP A 345 -12.43 13.97 -6.97
C ASP A 345 -11.58 15.23 -6.75
N SER A 346 -10.46 15.08 -6.03
CA SER A 346 -9.57 16.21 -5.70
C SER A 346 -8.97 16.87 -6.95
N GLY A 347 -8.57 16.09 -7.94
CA GLY A 347 -8.00 16.60 -9.20
C GLY A 347 -9.05 17.33 -10.03
N GLU A 348 -10.26 16.76 -10.17
CA GLU A 348 -11.36 17.43 -10.87
C GLU A 348 -11.76 18.75 -10.20
N PHE A 349 -11.77 18.77 -8.85
CA PHE A 349 -12.02 20.00 -8.11
C PHE A 349 -10.92 21.04 -8.36
N LEU A 350 -9.65 20.67 -8.26
CA LEU A 350 -8.53 21.61 -8.43
C LEU A 350 -8.44 22.15 -9.86
N ARG A 351 -8.66 21.32 -10.87
CA ARG A 351 -8.75 21.77 -12.29
C ARG A 351 -9.88 22.77 -12.51
N ARG A 352 -10.99 22.59 -11.83
CA ARG A 352 -12.11 23.55 -11.88
C ARG A 352 -11.83 24.81 -11.07
N LEU A 353 -11.15 24.72 -9.94
CA LEU A 353 -10.84 25.83 -9.05
C LEU A 353 -9.80 26.79 -9.65
N LEU A 354 -8.73 26.26 -10.24
CA LEU A 354 -7.56 27.04 -10.70
C LEU A 354 -7.92 28.26 -11.59
N PRO A 355 -8.79 28.15 -12.61
CA PRO A 355 -9.16 29.30 -13.44
C PRO A 355 -10.07 30.32 -12.73
N LEU A 356 -10.65 30.00 -11.58
CA LEU A 356 -11.49 30.89 -10.78
C LEU A 356 -10.66 31.77 -9.83
N LEU A 357 -9.41 31.40 -9.57
CA LEU A 357 -8.53 32.15 -8.70
C LEU A 357 -7.93 33.36 -9.41
N GLY A 358 -7.84 34.48 -8.70
CA GLY A 358 -7.18 35.70 -9.16
C GLY A 358 -5.66 35.55 -9.40
N PRO A 359 -4.95 36.67 -9.56
CA PRO A 359 -3.48 36.67 -9.64
C PRO A 359 -2.86 36.10 -8.38
N ALA A 360 -1.55 35.76 -8.44
CA ALA A 360 -0.84 35.17 -7.30
C ALA A 360 -0.96 36.06 -6.05
N ALA A 361 -1.30 35.42 -4.95
CA ALA A 361 -1.38 36.05 -3.62
C ALA A 361 0.01 36.09 -2.95
N THR A 362 0.13 36.89 -1.90
CA THR A 362 1.27 36.91 -0.99
C THR A 362 0.75 36.76 0.45
N ASN A 363 0.83 35.54 0.98
CA ASN A 363 0.26 35.16 2.27
C ASN A 363 1.34 34.71 3.28
N ASP A 364 2.58 35.13 3.07
CA ASP A 364 3.73 34.75 3.92
C ASP A 364 3.93 33.22 4.07
N GLY A 365 3.43 32.43 3.11
CA GLY A 365 3.47 30.97 3.16
C GLY A 365 4.86 30.38 3.43
N PRO A 366 5.91 30.78 2.66
CA PRO A 366 7.26 30.29 2.91
C PRO A 366 7.82 30.67 4.29
N ALA A 367 7.45 31.84 4.84
CA ALA A 367 7.90 32.24 6.17
C ALA A 367 7.23 31.39 7.26
N ARG A 368 5.94 31.09 7.09
CA ARG A 368 5.19 30.20 7.98
C ARG A 368 5.76 28.78 7.97
N VAL A 369 6.07 28.24 6.79
CA VAL A 369 6.72 26.92 6.65
C VAL A 369 8.09 26.91 7.32
N ARG A 370 8.93 27.93 7.12
CA ARG A 370 10.24 28.03 7.78
C ARG A 370 10.11 28.05 9.30
N ALA A 371 9.12 28.74 9.86
CA ALA A 371 8.88 28.79 11.30
C ALA A 371 8.52 27.39 11.86
N VAL A 372 7.66 26.63 11.17
CA VAL A 372 7.34 25.24 11.54
C VAL A 372 8.60 24.37 11.49
N ARG A 373 9.32 24.40 10.35
CA ARG A 373 10.54 23.57 10.18
C ARG A 373 11.63 23.88 11.22
N ALA A 374 11.73 25.14 11.67
CA ALA A 374 12.68 25.52 12.72
C ALA A 374 12.30 24.98 14.11
N ALA A 375 11.01 24.72 14.36
CA ALA A 375 10.54 24.14 15.62
C ALA A 375 10.61 22.61 15.68
N LEU A 376 10.68 21.93 14.51
CA LEU A 376 10.71 20.46 14.44
C LEU A 376 11.83 19.79 15.26
N PRO A 377 13.08 20.27 15.29
CA PRO A 377 14.16 19.62 16.04
C PRO A 377 13.89 19.50 17.55
N ASP A 378 13.20 20.49 18.13
CA ASP A 378 12.91 20.48 19.56
C ASP A 378 11.84 19.47 19.94
N GLU A 379 10.83 19.29 19.08
CA GLU A 379 9.75 18.33 19.28
C GLU A 379 10.14 16.91 18.85
N ALA A 380 10.98 16.80 17.82
CA ALA A 380 11.38 15.53 17.22
C ALA A 380 12.71 14.99 17.76
N HIS A 381 13.11 15.36 18.95
CA HIS A 381 14.41 15.05 19.55
C HIS A 381 14.81 13.56 19.46
N TYR A 382 13.87 12.65 19.61
CA TYR A 382 14.11 11.21 19.48
C TYR A 382 14.37 10.74 18.06
N HIS A 383 13.81 11.46 17.09
CA HIS A 383 13.76 11.02 15.71
C HIS A 383 14.88 11.63 14.88
N SER A 384 15.56 12.66 15.38
CA SER A 384 16.75 13.24 14.75
C SER A 384 17.88 12.21 14.52
N GLN A 385 17.94 11.17 15.35
CA GLN A 385 18.92 10.08 15.21
C GLN A 385 18.71 9.25 13.94
N PHE A 386 17.51 9.26 13.35
CA PHE A 386 17.23 8.55 12.10
C PHE A 386 17.46 9.42 10.86
N GLN A 387 17.66 10.72 11.00
CA GLN A 387 17.84 11.61 9.85
C GLN A 387 19.02 11.15 8.98
N ASP A 388 20.19 10.93 9.55
CA ASP A 388 21.40 10.48 8.83
C ASP A 388 21.16 9.14 8.12
N PHE A 389 20.39 8.24 8.75
CA PHE A 389 20.01 6.96 8.16
C PHE A 389 19.19 7.15 6.89
N PHE A 390 18.16 8.00 6.91
CA PHE A 390 17.32 8.25 5.72
C PHE A 390 18.03 9.05 4.65
N GLU A 391 18.88 10.02 5.03
CA GLU A 391 19.74 10.74 4.08
C GLU A 391 20.70 9.78 3.36
N LEU A 392 21.27 8.81 4.08
CA LEU A 392 22.09 7.75 3.49
C LEU A 392 21.31 6.91 2.50
N LEU A 393 20.06 6.49 2.82
CA LEU A 393 19.21 5.72 1.91
C LEU A 393 18.95 6.49 0.61
N GLN A 394 18.55 7.76 0.72
CA GLN A 394 18.25 8.61 -0.42
C GLN A 394 19.48 8.92 -1.28
N ALA A 395 20.64 9.15 -0.65
CA ALA A 395 21.88 9.38 -1.36
C ALA A 395 22.41 8.11 -2.06
N ALA A 396 22.22 6.93 -1.46
CA ALA A 396 22.63 5.66 -2.05
C ALA A 396 21.71 5.22 -3.20
N LEU A 397 20.40 5.50 -3.08
CA LEU A 397 19.35 5.02 -3.98
C LEU A 397 18.44 6.19 -4.42
N PRO A 398 18.90 7.08 -5.31
CA PRO A 398 18.06 8.19 -5.80
C PRO A 398 16.75 7.69 -6.40
N GLY A 399 15.63 8.31 -6.03
CA GLY A 399 14.30 7.94 -6.50
C GLY A 399 13.75 6.64 -5.89
N LEU A 400 14.31 6.20 -4.77
CA LEU A 400 13.88 4.97 -4.09
C LEU A 400 12.37 5.00 -3.75
N VAL A 401 11.76 3.81 -3.82
CA VAL A 401 10.47 3.51 -3.23
C VAL A 401 10.74 2.89 -1.86
N LEU A 402 10.35 3.59 -0.81
CA LEU A 402 10.50 3.12 0.57
C LEU A 402 9.18 2.51 1.05
N VAL A 403 9.22 1.23 1.41
CA VAL A 403 8.08 0.48 1.94
C VAL A 403 8.33 0.14 3.40
N GLY A 404 7.57 0.75 4.29
CA GLY A 404 7.74 0.60 5.73
C GLY A 404 6.79 -0.40 6.37
N ASP A 405 7.21 -0.92 7.50
CA ASP A 405 6.41 -1.72 8.44
C ASP A 405 6.41 -1.03 9.81
N SER A 406 5.69 -1.57 10.79
CA SER A 406 5.69 -1.04 12.15
C SER A 406 7.05 -1.28 12.80
N THR A 407 7.94 -0.28 12.73
CA THR A 407 9.27 -0.26 13.36
C THR A 407 9.72 1.17 13.59
N LEU A 408 10.60 1.39 14.57
CA LEU A 408 11.03 2.73 15.01
C LEU A 408 11.47 3.67 13.88
N PRO A 409 12.36 3.28 12.95
CA PRO A 409 12.72 4.17 11.85
C PRO A 409 11.54 4.48 10.92
N THR A 410 10.54 3.61 10.79
CA THR A 410 9.33 3.91 10.02
C THR A 410 8.50 5.02 10.68
N TYR A 411 8.42 5.06 12.02
CA TYR A 411 7.72 6.15 12.72
C TYR A 411 8.40 7.49 12.49
N TYR A 412 9.74 7.54 12.49
CA TYR A 412 10.45 8.74 12.03
C TYR A 412 10.07 9.11 10.59
N ALA A 413 10.05 8.13 9.68
CA ALA A 413 9.69 8.37 8.28
C ALA A 413 8.25 8.88 8.12
N VAL A 414 7.30 8.42 8.95
CA VAL A 414 5.94 9.00 9.03
C VAL A 414 6.01 10.49 9.32
N TRP A 415 6.86 10.91 10.22
CA TRP A 415 6.90 12.29 10.68
C TRP A 415 7.72 13.21 9.80
N GLN A 416 8.91 12.82 9.38
CA GLN A 416 9.89 13.74 8.78
C GLN A 416 10.48 13.30 7.42
N TYR A 417 10.28 12.06 6.98
CA TYR A 417 10.81 11.64 5.69
C TYR A 417 10.08 12.34 4.54
N GLU A 418 10.84 13.00 3.65
CA GLU A 418 10.31 13.60 2.43
C GLU A 418 10.55 12.63 1.25
N ALA A 419 9.49 12.05 0.71
CA ALA A 419 9.57 11.19 -0.47
C ALA A 419 9.90 12.01 -1.71
N SER A 420 10.70 11.45 -2.62
CA SER A 420 11.18 12.13 -3.83
C SER A 420 10.10 12.48 -4.86
N ALA A 421 8.97 11.76 -4.83
CA ALA A 421 7.82 11.94 -5.71
C ALA A 421 6.58 11.25 -5.10
N PRO A 422 5.37 11.48 -5.65
CA PRO A 422 4.18 10.73 -5.28
C PRO A 422 4.40 9.21 -5.40
N ARG A 423 3.78 8.44 -4.49
CA ARG A 423 3.85 6.97 -4.48
C ARG A 423 5.26 6.38 -4.28
N ARG A 424 6.19 7.16 -3.68
CA ARG A 424 7.55 6.70 -3.35
C ARG A 424 7.74 6.38 -1.86
N TYR A 425 6.71 6.58 -1.06
CA TYR A 425 6.67 6.16 0.34
C TYR A 425 5.28 5.63 0.71
N PHE A 426 5.23 4.47 1.32
CA PHE A 426 4.02 3.92 1.93
C PHE A 426 4.38 2.87 2.98
N HIS A 427 3.48 2.64 3.91
CA HIS A 427 3.67 1.69 5.02
C HIS A 427 2.32 1.20 5.57
N SER A 428 2.37 0.23 6.50
CA SER A 428 1.19 -0.35 7.13
C SER A 428 0.82 0.27 8.49
N ALA A 429 1.68 1.10 9.07
CA ALA A 429 1.50 1.59 10.45
C ALA A 429 0.35 2.60 10.60
N THR A 430 -0.27 3.09 9.51
CA THR A 430 -1.54 3.81 9.51
C THR A 430 -2.69 2.89 9.11
N GLY A 431 -3.91 3.27 9.43
CA GLY A 431 -5.11 2.53 9.08
C GLY A 431 -5.17 1.15 9.74
N GLY A 432 -4.74 0.10 9.05
CA GLY A 432 -4.81 -1.27 9.54
C GLY A 432 -3.76 -1.65 10.56
N GLY A 433 -2.59 -1.02 10.56
CA GLY A 433 -1.48 -1.29 11.48
C GLY A 433 -0.92 -2.72 11.40
N THR A 434 -0.96 -3.34 10.21
CA THR A 434 -0.61 -4.75 10.05
C THR A 434 0.90 -4.98 10.07
N LEU A 435 1.36 -6.03 10.78
CA LEU A 435 2.73 -6.52 10.77
C LEU A 435 2.99 -7.45 9.58
N GLY A 436 4.25 -7.50 9.11
CA GLY A 436 4.64 -8.37 8.01
C GLY A 436 4.31 -7.81 6.62
N TYR A 437 3.99 -6.53 6.54
CA TYR A 437 3.57 -5.85 5.32
C TYR A 437 4.74 -5.59 4.35
N ALA A 438 5.87 -5.06 4.86
CA ALA A 438 6.87 -4.41 4.01
C ALA A 438 7.53 -5.35 3.00
N ILE A 439 7.87 -6.59 3.36
CA ILE A 439 8.53 -7.54 2.45
C ILE A 439 7.65 -7.83 1.22
N PRO A 440 6.45 -8.39 1.35
CA PRO A 440 5.61 -8.68 0.18
C PRO A 440 5.16 -7.42 -0.56
N ALA A 441 4.85 -6.32 0.13
CA ALA A 441 4.48 -5.06 -0.52
C ALA A 441 5.62 -4.49 -1.37
N ALA A 442 6.88 -4.56 -0.89
CA ALA A 442 8.05 -4.15 -1.66
C ALA A 442 8.28 -5.03 -2.91
N LEU A 443 8.01 -6.35 -2.81
CA LEU A 443 8.03 -7.24 -3.96
C LEU A 443 6.99 -6.81 -5.01
N GLY A 444 5.77 -6.51 -4.57
CA GLY A 444 4.71 -5.99 -5.44
C GLY A 444 5.08 -4.65 -6.08
N ALA A 445 5.62 -3.72 -5.31
CA ALA A 445 6.08 -2.42 -5.80
C ALA A 445 7.21 -2.55 -6.83
N LYS A 446 8.17 -3.46 -6.62
CA LYS A 446 9.26 -3.70 -7.58
C LYS A 446 8.78 -4.33 -8.88
N LEU A 447 7.79 -5.23 -8.82
CA LEU A 447 7.16 -5.80 -10.00
C LEU A 447 6.43 -4.74 -10.83
N ALA A 448 5.83 -3.76 -10.15
CA ALA A 448 5.15 -2.60 -10.74
C ALA A 448 6.11 -1.57 -11.33
N LEU A 449 7.27 -1.37 -10.71
CA LEU A 449 8.28 -0.37 -11.04
C LEU A 449 9.66 -1.03 -11.19
N PRO A 450 9.88 -1.81 -12.26
CA PRO A 450 11.08 -2.66 -12.40
C PRO A 450 12.39 -1.86 -12.41
N ASP A 451 12.38 -0.61 -12.85
CA ASP A 451 13.57 0.24 -12.96
C ASP A 451 13.85 1.06 -11.70
N SER A 452 12.89 1.14 -10.76
CA SER A 452 13.07 1.91 -9.53
C SER A 452 13.77 1.07 -8.45
N PRO A 453 14.69 1.65 -7.66
CA PRO A 453 15.16 1.01 -6.45
C PRO A 453 14.02 0.89 -5.45
N VAL A 454 13.88 -0.27 -4.80
CA VAL A 454 12.84 -0.52 -3.78
C VAL A 454 13.51 -1.03 -2.51
N VAL A 455 13.15 -0.43 -1.39
CA VAL A 455 13.63 -0.80 -0.05
C VAL A 455 12.43 -1.15 0.82
N ALA A 456 12.43 -2.36 1.38
CA ALA A 456 11.57 -2.74 2.49
C ALA A 456 12.29 -2.41 3.80
N LEU A 457 11.64 -1.67 4.70
CA LEU A 457 12.14 -1.35 6.04
C LEU A 457 11.21 -1.99 7.06
N ILE A 458 11.72 -2.98 7.80
CA ILE A 458 10.91 -3.85 8.65
C ILE A 458 11.63 -4.16 9.96
N GLY A 459 10.88 -4.26 11.07
CA GLY A 459 11.43 -4.71 12.35
C GLY A 459 11.65 -6.22 12.39
N ASP A 460 12.54 -6.67 13.26
CA ASP A 460 12.86 -8.09 13.45
C ASP A 460 11.63 -8.93 13.84
N GLY A 461 10.75 -8.41 14.69
CA GLY A 461 9.49 -9.06 15.04
C GLY A 461 8.54 -9.17 13.86
N SER A 462 8.33 -8.06 13.16
CA SER A 462 7.43 -8.00 12.01
C SER A 462 7.92 -8.85 10.82
N ALA A 463 9.23 -8.92 10.59
CA ALA A 463 9.83 -9.71 9.53
C ALA A 463 9.43 -11.19 9.60
N GLN A 464 9.28 -11.74 10.80
CA GLN A 464 8.95 -13.14 11.01
C GLN A 464 7.55 -13.53 10.51
N PHE A 465 6.63 -12.56 10.37
CA PHE A 465 5.26 -12.81 9.85
C PHE A 465 5.26 -13.23 8.38
N THR A 466 6.16 -12.69 7.56
CA THR A 466 6.15 -12.90 6.11
C THR A 466 7.55 -13.18 5.53
N PHE A 467 8.49 -13.59 6.35
CA PHE A 467 9.87 -13.86 5.93
C PHE A 467 9.98 -14.89 4.79
N ALA A 468 9.04 -15.84 4.75
CA ALA A 468 8.96 -16.85 3.70
C ALA A 468 8.73 -16.23 2.30
N GLU A 469 8.15 -15.01 2.21
CA GLU A 469 7.92 -14.33 0.93
C GLU A 469 9.21 -13.92 0.21
N LEU A 470 10.33 -13.88 0.92
CA LEU A 470 11.65 -13.72 0.31
C LEU A 470 11.94 -14.80 -0.73
N ALA A 471 11.52 -16.05 -0.46
CA ALA A 471 11.65 -17.14 -1.45
C ALA A 471 10.74 -16.93 -2.68
N ALA A 472 9.61 -16.23 -2.54
CA ALA A 472 8.79 -15.84 -3.68
C ALA A 472 9.52 -14.79 -4.53
N GLY A 473 10.13 -13.79 -3.90
CA GLY A 473 10.97 -12.79 -4.56
C GLY A 473 12.15 -13.40 -5.29
N ALA A 474 12.87 -14.33 -4.66
CA ALA A 474 13.99 -15.04 -5.28
C ALA A 474 13.54 -15.87 -6.49
N ALA A 475 12.43 -16.60 -6.37
CA ALA A 475 11.87 -17.40 -7.47
C ALA A 475 11.39 -16.54 -8.64
N ALA A 476 10.88 -15.33 -8.38
CA ALA A 476 10.42 -14.40 -9.39
C ALA A 476 11.54 -13.51 -9.98
N GLY A 477 12.77 -13.62 -9.49
CA GLY A 477 13.90 -12.81 -9.96
C GLY A 477 13.78 -11.33 -9.58
N VAL A 478 13.20 -11.02 -8.41
CA VAL A 478 12.88 -9.65 -7.98
C VAL A 478 13.96 -9.09 -7.05
N ALA A 479 14.67 -8.06 -7.51
CA ALA A 479 15.74 -7.40 -6.75
C ALA A 479 15.17 -6.26 -5.88
N ILE A 480 15.05 -6.49 -4.58
CA ILE A 480 14.76 -5.46 -3.57
C ILE A 480 15.82 -5.50 -2.47
N ALA A 481 16.06 -4.37 -1.79
CA ALA A 481 16.77 -4.38 -0.51
C ALA A 481 15.75 -4.52 0.63
N VAL A 482 16.01 -5.40 1.58
CA VAL A 482 15.19 -5.61 2.78
C VAL A 482 16.04 -5.28 3.99
N ILE A 483 15.82 -4.12 4.59
CA ILE A 483 16.50 -3.72 5.82
C ILE A 483 15.68 -4.26 6.99
N ILE A 484 16.26 -5.18 7.76
CA ILE A 484 15.70 -5.65 9.02
C ILE A 484 16.32 -4.82 10.14
N TRP A 485 15.51 -3.95 10.73
CA TRP A 485 15.88 -3.18 11.89
C TRP A 485 15.69 -4.04 13.13
N ASN A 486 16.82 -4.56 13.66
CA ASN A 486 16.80 -5.54 14.75
C ASN A 486 17.06 -4.84 16.08
N ASN A 487 16.07 -4.82 16.95
CA ASN A 487 16.15 -4.33 18.33
C ASN A 487 15.84 -5.43 19.36
N ALA A 488 15.79 -6.70 18.91
CA ALA A 488 15.59 -7.92 19.69
C ALA A 488 14.22 -8.02 20.37
N GLY A 489 13.16 -7.41 19.83
CA GLY A 489 11.82 -7.53 20.41
C GLY A 489 10.78 -6.55 19.90
N TYR A 490 9.63 -6.53 20.57
CA TYR A 490 8.55 -5.56 20.33
C TYR A 490 8.75 -4.32 21.23
N SER A 491 9.83 -3.57 20.99
CA SER A 491 10.29 -2.48 21.88
C SER A 491 9.23 -1.39 22.10
N GLU A 492 8.40 -1.07 21.08
CA GLU A 492 7.32 -0.08 21.22
C GLU A 492 6.28 -0.54 22.24
N ILE A 493 5.91 -1.81 22.19
CA ILE A 493 4.93 -2.39 23.12
C ILE A 493 5.53 -2.54 24.53
N GLU A 494 6.82 -2.91 24.60
CA GLU A 494 7.54 -2.95 25.87
C GLU A 494 7.51 -1.60 26.58
N GLN A 495 7.86 -0.53 25.88
CA GLN A 495 7.83 0.84 26.42
C GLN A 495 6.42 1.26 26.82
N GLY A 496 5.40 0.95 26.02
CA GLY A 496 4.01 1.20 26.37
C GLY A 496 3.56 0.47 27.65
N MET A 497 3.99 -0.79 27.84
CA MET A 497 3.72 -1.54 29.08
C MET A 497 4.42 -0.86 30.28
N LEU A 498 5.69 -0.49 30.15
CA LEU A 498 6.45 0.19 31.20
C LEU A 498 5.81 1.54 31.57
N ALA A 499 5.43 2.35 30.59
CA ALA A 499 4.75 3.62 30.81
C ALA A 499 3.40 3.46 31.53
N ALA A 500 2.69 2.36 31.27
CA ALA A 500 1.46 2.00 31.96
C ALA A 500 1.68 1.35 33.34
N GLY A 501 2.94 1.18 33.81
CA GLY A 501 3.28 0.50 35.06
C GLY A 501 3.08 -1.02 35.00
N ILE A 502 3.05 -1.61 33.81
CA ILE A 502 2.90 -3.04 33.58
C ILE A 502 4.28 -3.68 33.39
N THR A 503 4.56 -4.78 34.08
CA THR A 503 5.78 -5.56 33.80
C THR A 503 5.68 -6.15 32.39
N PRO A 504 6.66 -5.91 31.50
CA PRO A 504 6.64 -6.41 30.14
C PRO A 504 6.52 -7.95 30.08
N VAL A 505 5.64 -8.45 29.23
CA VAL A 505 5.41 -9.89 28.98
C VAL A 505 5.15 -10.14 27.50
N GLY A 506 5.86 -11.11 26.90
CA GLY A 506 5.67 -11.49 25.50
C GLY A 506 6.25 -10.51 24.49
N VAL A 507 7.10 -9.58 24.93
CA VAL A 507 7.76 -8.57 24.08
C VAL A 507 9.16 -8.99 23.66
N ASP A 508 9.83 -9.80 24.47
CA ASP A 508 11.09 -10.45 24.10
C ASP A 508 10.81 -11.58 23.12
N ILE A 509 11.32 -11.46 21.90
CA ILE A 509 11.17 -12.48 20.88
C ILE A 509 12.54 -13.00 20.45
N ALA A 510 12.68 -14.32 20.38
CA ALA A 510 13.87 -14.93 19.83
C ALA A 510 13.89 -14.69 18.32
N ALA A 511 14.76 -13.79 17.88
CA ALA A 511 15.00 -13.58 16.46
C ALA A 511 15.87 -14.71 15.90
N PRO A 512 15.56 -15.22 14.69
CA PRO A 512 16.47 -16.11 13.97
C PRO A 512 17.73 -15.36 13.52
N ASP A 513 18.76 -16.07 13.09
CA ASP A 513 19.82 -15.47 12.28
C ASP A 513 19.23 -15.12 10.91
N PHE A 514 18.85 -13.86 10.70
CA PHE A 514 18.19 -13.41 9.48
C PHE A 514 19.08 -13.53 8.24
N VAL A 515 20.38 -13.42 8.40
CA VAL A 515 21.36 -13.57 7.31
C VAL A 515 21.38 -15.01 6.81
N GLU A 516 21.55 -15.97 7.71
CA GLU A 516 21.56 -17.38 7.37
C GLU A 516 20.21 -17.85 6.84
N ALA A 517 19.12 -17.40 7.45
CA ALA A 517 17.76 -17.71 7.01
C ALA A 517 17.48 -17.17 5.60
N ALA A 518 17.91 -15.96 5.27
CA ALA A 518 17.75 -15.38 3.93
C ALA A 518 18.55 -16.15 2.87
N ILE A 519 19.79 -16.54 3.19
CA ILE A 519 20.61 -17.36 2.29
C ILE A 519 19.92 -18.71 2.02
N ALA A 520 19.34 -19.34 3.04
CA ALA A 520 18.61 -20.59 2.89
C ALA A 520 17.35 -20.46 1.99
N LEU A 521 16.76 -19.26 1.93
CA LEU A 521 15.63 -18.94 1.04
C LEU A 521 16.05 -18.53 -0.38
N GLY A 522 17.35 -18.57 -0.70
CA GLY A 522 17.88 -18.22 -2.03
C GLY A 522 18.11 -16.72 -2.24
N CYS A 523 18.15 -15.93 -1.18
CA CYS A 523 18.43 -14.51 -1.20
C CYS A 523 19.92 -14.22 -1.01
N ALA A 524 20.33 -12.99 -1.33
CA ALA A 524 21.57 -12.44 -0.84
C ALA A 524 21.36 -11.87 0.57
N ALA A 525 22.39 -11.83 1.38
CA ALA A 525 22.29 -11.25 2.71
C ALA A 525 23.62 -10.62 3.19
N ALA A 526 23.51 -9.65 4.12
CA ALA A 526 24.63 -8.99 4.77
C ALA A 526 24.22 -8.49 6.17
N ARG A 527 25.19 -8.33 7.07
CA ARG A 527 25.06 -7.51 8.28
C ARG A 527 25.71 -6.17 8.04
N ALA A 528 25.00 -5.10 8.35
CA ALA A 528 25.54 -3.74 8.31
C ALA A 528 25.73 -3.23 9.75
N THR A 529 26.97 -2.98 10.12
CA THR A 529 27.37 -2.49 11.46
C THR A 529 27.84 -1.03 11.42
N THR A 530 27.93 -0.45 10.23
CA THR A 530 28.31 0.95 10.03
C THR A 530 27.54 1.55 8.86
N PRO A 531 27.37 2.89 8.81
CA PRO A 531 26.75 3.57 7.66
C PRO A 531 27.40 3.20 6.32
N GLU A 532 28.71 3.06 6.25
CA GLU A 532 29.41 2.70 5.01
C GLU A 532 29.14 1.26 4.58
N SER A 533 29.05 0.30 5.53
CA SER A 533 28.68 -1.08 5.22
C SER A 533 27.22 -1.19 4.74
N LEU A 534 26.31 -0.40 5.31
CA LEU A 534 24.93 -0.29 4.87
C LEU A 534 24.86 0.27 3.44
N ARG A 535 25.54 1.39 3.19
CA ARG A 535 25.60 2.01 1.86
C ARG A 535 26.08 1.03 0.80
N ARG A 536 27.14 0.29 1.08
CA ARG A 536 27.67 -0.72 0.15
C ARG A 536 26.68 -1.83 -0.10
N ALA A 537 26.06 -2.39 0.93
CA ALA A 537 25.06 -3.45 0.78
C ALA A 537 23.82 -3.00 -0.04
N LEU A 538 23.39 -1.75 0.13
CA LEU A 538 22.31 -1.13 -0.66
C LEU A 538 22.69 -1.02 -2.14
N LEU A 539 23.89 -0.54 -2.45
CA LEU A 539 24.38 -0.44 -3.83
C LEU A 539 24.52 -1.83 -4.48
N ASP A 540 25.08 -2.79 -3.75
CA ASP A 540 25.26 -4.17 -4.24
C ASP A 540 23.89 -4.82 -4.53
N SER A 541 22.85 -4.52 -3.76
CA SER A 541 21.50 -5.06 -3.96
C SER A 541 20.93 -4.73 -5.33
N GLN A 542 21.29 -3.58 -5.91
CA GLN A 542 20.76 -3.11 -7.20
C GLN A 542 21.31 -3.90 -8.40
N SER A 543 22.44 -4.57 -8.25
CA SER A 543 23.05 -5.40 -9.29
C SER A 543 22.59 -6.86 -9.26
N ARG A 544 21.76 -7.24 -8.29
CA ARG A 544 21.32 -8.62 -8.09
C ARG A 544 19.99 -8.89 -8.81
N HIS A 545 19.63 -10.17 -8.88
CA HIS A 545 18.37 -10.65 -9.42
C HIS A 545 17.51 -11.37 -8.36
N VAL A 546 17.86 -11.19 -7.08
CA VAL A 546 17.17 -11.76 -5.93
C VAL A 546 17.09 -10.71 -4.82
N PRO A 547 16.18 -10.84 -3.86
CA PRO A 547 16.16 -9.96 -2.69
C PRO A 547 17.50 -9.99 -1.95
N THR A 548 17.88 -8.85 -1.38
CA THR A 548 19.06 -8.73 -0.51
C THR A 548 18.61 -8.33 0.88
N VAL A 549 18.72 -9.22 1.84
CA VAL A 549 18.44 -8.94 3.25
C VAL A 549 19.66 -8.25 3.87
N ILE A 550 19.43 -7.13 4.54
CA ILE A 550 20.45 -6.35 5.23
C ILE A 550 20.01 -6.23 6.69
N GLU A 551 20.63 -7.01 7.57
CA GLU A 551 20.36 -6.90 9.00
C GLU A 551 21.15 -5.73 9.59
N VAL A 552 20.43 -4.88 10.32
CA VAL A 552 20.96 -3.70 11.02
C VAL A 552 20.61 -3.82 12.50
N MET A 553 21.59 -3.97 13.36
CA MET A 553 21.37 -3.91 14.81
C MET A 553 21.16 -2.46 15.20
N GLN A 554 20.07 -2.16 15.90
CA GLN A 554 19.75 -0.80 16.35
C GLN A 554 20.90 -0.16 17.12
N THR A 555 21.56 -0.91 17.99
CA THR A 555 22.68 -0.46 18.84
C THR A 555 23.92 -0.02 18.06
N ASP A 556 24.06 -0.45 16.80
CA ASP A 556 25.20 -0.06 15.95
C ASP A 556 24.97 1.31 15.27
N PHE A 557 23.73 1.78 15.20
CA PHE A 557 23.35 2.99 14.45
C PHE A 557 22.83 4.11 15.32
N ILE A 558 22.16 3.79 16.42
CA ILE A 558 21.57 4.80 17.31
C ILE A 558 21.86 4.50 18.78
N SER A 559 22.01 5.57 19.56
CA SER A 559 22.11 5.49 21.00
C SER A 559 20.74 5.78 21.62
N LEU A 560 20.19 4.82 22.35
CA LEU A 560 18.92 5.02 23.05
C LEU A 560 19.14 5.93 24.28
N PRO A 561 18.26 6.91 24.53
CA PRO A 561 18.28 7.65 25.79
C PRO A 561 17.98 6.73 26.98
N ALA A 562 18.65 6.97 28.11
CA ALA A 562 18.31 6.28 29.34
C ALA A 562 16.86 6.63 29.75
N GLY A 563 15.97 5.63 29.77
CA GLY A 563 14.56 5.81 30.15
C GLY A 563 13.54 5.58 29.03
N GLY A 564 13.98 5.10 27.85
CA GLY A 564 13.06 4.72 26.76
C GLY A 564 12.50 5.88 25.94
N TRP A 565 11.48 5.58 25.13
CA TRP A 565 10.89 6.49 24.12
C TRP A 565 9.75 7.36 24.68
N TYR A 566 9.08 6.90 25.72
CA TYR A 566 8.01 7.66 26.38
C TYR A 566 8.60 8.53 27.48
N ARG A 567 8.48 9.85 27.37
CA ARG A 567 8.70 10.79 28.45
C ARG A 567 7.36 11.29 28.97
N ASP A 568 7.34 11.53 30.31
CA ASP A 568 6.24 12.17 31.04
C ASP A 568 5.82 13.52 30.46
#